data_eca93b754d4463f56b5d1f5c93d3f307
#
_entry.id   eca93b754d4463f56b5d1f5c93d3f307
#
_cell.length_a   1.000
_cell.length_b   1.000
_cell.length_c   1.000
_cell.angle_alpha   90.00
_cell.angle_beta   90.00
_cell.angle_gamma   90.00
#
_symmetry.space_group_name_H-M   'P 1'
#
loop_
_entity.id
_entity.type
_entity.pdbx_description
1 polymer ?
#
loop_
_entity_poly.entity_id
_entity_poly.type
_entity_poly.pdbx_seq_one_letter_code
_entity_poly.pdbx_strand_id
1 'polypeptide(L)'
;MKHRVAPMLRGLAPALACLLGALTFTPAAAGTVDAVRQRGVLVCGVSQGLFGFSERKADDTWSGFDVDICRAIAAAVLGDSAKVTFVPLSASERFTALSEGKIDVLSRNSTWTLEREAGLGLLFAGVNFHDGQGFMVHRDLNVTSALELGGSKVCVQAGTTGQALVGDYFGANSMTVTVQAYSDAASTLRAFETRECNVMTTDNSGLFAERLKLAQPAGAVILPDIISKEPLGPVTRADDVAWYNIVKWVNFALINAEELGVSSANIAEAQRSAKPEVRRFAGADGGLGRMLGLPDDWALRAVASVGNYGEIYERNVGTGSRLGIPRGLNQLWSQGGILFAPPVR
;
A
#
# COMPACT_ATOMS: atom_id res chain seq x y z
N MET A 1 102.96 28.25 3.25
CA MET A 1 102.63 26.96 2.58
C MET A 1 101.15 26.70 2.82
N LYS A 2 100.34 26.68 1.76
CA LYS A 2 98.90 26.73 1.82
C LYS A 2 98.27 25.35 1.56
N HIS A 3 97.59 24.78 2.45
CA HIS A 3 96.78 23.58 2.23
C HIS A 3 95.31 23.97 1.99
N ARG A 4 94.84 23.63 0.82
CA ARG A 4 93.38 23.76 0.47
C ARG A 4 92.66 22.46 0.83
N VAL A 5 91.57 22.59 1.59
CA VAL A 5 90.68 21.49 1.85
C VAL A 5 89.41 21.75 1.04
N ALA A 6 89.00 20.80 0.23
CA ALA A 6 87.77 20.82 -0.56
C ALA A 6 86.59 20.31 0.26
N PRO A 7 85.33 20.85 0.11
CA PRO A 7 84.15 20.31 0.80
C PRO A 7 83.46 19.23 -0.03
N MET A 8 83.15 18.10 0.61
CA MET A 8 82.29 17.05 0.08
C MET A 8 80.83 17.50 0.07
N LEU A 9 80.23 17.56 -1.11
CA LEU A 9 78.77 17.64 -1.27
C LEU A 9 78.15 16.26 -0.96
N ARG A 10 77.31 16.20 0.07
CA ARG A 10 76.41 15.06 0.31
C ARG A 10 75.09 15.33 -0.42
N GLY A 11 74.74 14.51 -1.43
CA GLY A 11 73.51 14.53 -2.14
C GLY A 11 72.35 14.01 -1.26
N LEU A 12 71.33 14.81 -1.02
CA LEU A 12 70.02 14.36 -0.51
C LEU A 12 69.21 13.86 -1.68
N ALA A 13 68.84 12.60 -1.69
CA ALA A 13 67.85 12.02 -2.57
C ALA A 13 66.45 12.25 -1.92
N PRO A 14 65.49 12.81 -2.64
CA PRO A 14 64.11 12.87 -2.10
C PRO A 14 63.41 11.50 -2.24
N ALA A 15 63.02 10.90 -1.12
CA ALA A 15 62.17 9.72 -1.08
C ALA A 15 60.73 10.16 -1.46
N LEU A 16 60.31 9.83 -2.68
CA LEU A 16 58.93 10.01 -3.17
C LEU A 16 58.08 8.91 -2.55
N ALA A 17 57.41 9.18 -1.43
CA ALA A 17 56.43 8.30 -0.83
C ALA A 17 55.13 8.34 -1.67
N CYS A 18 54.89 7.30 -2.48
CA CYS A 18 53.64 7.04 -3.13
C CYS A 18 52.58 6.68 -2.07
N LEU A 19 51.72 7.65 -1.67
CA LEU A 19 50.48 7.38 -0.96
C LEU A 19 49.50 6.72 -1.94
N LEU A 20 49.48 5.39 -1.96
CA LEU A 20 48.34 4.64 -2.52
C LEU A 20 47.15 4.85 -1.56
N GLY A 21 46.32 5.82 -1.89
CA GLY A 21 44.98 5.97 -1.28
C GLY A 21 44.16 4.73 -1.63
N ALA A 22 43.95 3.83 -0.68
CA ALA A 22 42.98 2.75 -0.80
C ALA A 22 41.62 3.39 -0.93
N LEU A 23 41.10 3.47 -2.17
CA LEU A 23 39.70 3.75 -2.44
C LEU A 23 38.87 2.60 -1.84
N THR A 24 38.38 2.78 -0.61
CA THR A 24 37.41 1.90 -0.02
C THR A 24 36.13 2.06 -0.81
N PHE A 25 35.90 1.18 -1.79
CA PHE A 25 34.59 0.99 -2.37
C PHE A 25 33.69 0.48 -1.25
N THR A 26 32.89 1.37 -0.64
CA THR A 26 31.73 0.93 0.12
C THR A 26 30.78 0.26 -0.89
N PRO A 27 30.47 -1.05 -0.72
CA PRO A 27 29.49 -1.68 -1.58
C PRO A 27 28.20 -0.87 -1.47
N ALA A 28 27.64 -0.45 -2.60
CA ALA A 28 26.32 0.15 -2.65
C ALA A 28 25.38 -0.83 -1.92
N ALA A 29 24.62 -0.33 -0.94
CA ALA A 29 23.66 -1.18 -0.23
C ALA A 29 22.76 -1.84 -1.29
N ALA A 30 22.64 -3.17 -1.23
CA ALA A 30 21.80 -3.91 -2.16
C ALA A 30 20.37 -3.35 -2.07
N GLY A 31 19.77 -3.02 -3.22
CA GLY A 31 18.40 -2.49 -3.27
C GLY A 31 17.39 -3.50 -2.71
N THR A 32 16.21 -3.03 -2.38
CA THR A 32 15.14 -3.89 -1.81
C THR A 32 14.82 -5.08 -2.71
N VAL A 33 14.83 -4.89 -4.04
CA VAL A 33 14.57 -5.98 -5.00
C VAL A 33 15.61 -7.08 -4.91
N ASP A 34 16.89 -6.73 -4.73
CA ASP A 34 17.96 -7.71 -4.60
C ASP A 34 17.87 -8.45 -3.26
N ALA A 35 17.55 -7.73 -2.18
CA ALA A 35 17.33 -8.34 -0.88
C ALA A 35 16.14 -9.31 -0.90
N VAL A 36 15.04 -8.96 -1.56
CA VAL A 36 13.85 -9.82 -1.75
C VAL A 36 14.21 -11.08 -2.54
N ARG A 37 14.97 -10.93 -3.64
CA ARG A 37 15.43 -12.07 -4.46
C ARG A 37 16.38 -12.98 -3.71
N GLN A 38 17.34 -12.41 -3.00
CA GLN A 38 18.31 -13.19 -2.22
C GLN A 38 17.61 -13.99 -1.10
N ARG A 39 16.66 -13.37 -0.42
CA ARG A 39 15.86 -13.99 0.63
C ARG A 39 14.85 -15.01 0.06
N GLY A 40 14.42 -14.83 -1.20
CA GLY A 40 13.45 -15.66 -1.88
C GLY A 40 12.00 -15.48 -1.41
N VAL A 41 11.71 -14.44 -0.64
CA VAL A 41 10.39 -14.13 -0.10
C VAL A 41 10.20 -12.61 0.05
N LEU A 42 9.00 -12.11 -0.28
CA LEU A 42 8.57 -10.73 -0.03
C LEU A 42 8.01 -10.61 1.39
N VAL A 43 8.43 -9.61 2.15
CA VAL A 43 7.87 -9.29 3.46
C VAL A 43 6.91 -8.12 3.31
N CYS A 44 5.62 -8.39 3.45
CA CYS A 44 4.55 -7.41 3.21
C CYS A 44 3.80 -7.07 4.50
N GLY A 45 3.75 -5.77 4.85
CA GLY A 45 2.95 -5.26 5.95
C GLY A 45 1.47 -5.16 5.55
N VAL A 46 0.59 -5.74 6.38
CA VAL A 46 -0.87 -5.76 6.18
C VAL A 46 -1.59 -5.35 7.46
N SER A 47 -2.92 -5.19 7.44
CA SER A 47 -3.65 -4.91 8.67
C SER A 47 -3.77 -6.15 9.57
N GLN A 48 -4.13 -5.92 10.83
CA GLN A 48 -4.26 -6.97 11.86
C GLN A 48 -5.53 -7.84 11.72
N GLY A 49 -6.30 -7.65 10.64
CA GLY A 49 -7.52 -8.39 10.34
C GLY A 49 -8.66 -7.45 9.94
N LEU A 50 -8.68 -7.04 8.67
CA LEU A 50 -9.75 -6.24 8.08
C LEU A 50 -10.41 -7.06 6.96
N PHE A 51 -11.68 -7.43 7.12
CA PHE A 51 -12.42 -8.18 6.10
C PHE A 51 -12.32 -7.50 4.74
N GLY A 52 -12.11 -8.32 3.71
CA GLY A 52 -11.99 -7.88 2.33
C GLY A 52 -10.64 -7.24 1.99
N PHE A 53 -9.84 -6.77 2.94
CA PHE A 53 -8.53 -6.16 2.69
C PHE A 53 -7.37 -7.07 3.10
N SER A 54 -7.32 -7.47 4.36
CA SER A 54 -6.35 -8.46 4.85
C SER A 54 -6.96 -9.23 6.02
N GLU A 55 -7.30 -10.46 5.77
CA GLU A 55 -7.91 -11.38 6.72
C GLU A 55 -7.04 -12.64 6.87
N ARG A 56 -6.66 -12.97 8.09
CA ARG A 56 -6.02 -14.24 8.42
C ARG A 56 -7.09 -15.24 8.78
N LYS A 57 -7.16 -16.33 8.04
CA LYS A 57 -8.12 -17.43 8.27
C LYS A 57 -7.63 -18.35 9.38
N ALA A 58 -8.51 -19.24 9.84
CA ALA A 58 -8.20 -20.20 10.89
C ALA A 58 -7.09 -21.22 10.51
N ASP A 59 -6.88 -21.44 9.21
CA ASP A 59 -5.81 -22.28 8.64
C ASP A 59 -4.51 -21.50 8.39
N ASP A 60 -4.38 -20.31 8.96
CA ASP A 60 -3.25 -19.39 8.82
C ASP A 60 -3.06 -18.80 7.41
N THR A 61 -3.96 -19.08 6.47
CA THR A 61 -3.92 -18.44 5.15
C THR A 61 -4.45 -17.01 5.21
N TRP A 62 -3.87 -16.14 4.36
CA TRP A 62 -4.29 -14.77 4.23
C TRP A 62 -5.13 -14.56 2.96
N SER A 63 -6.12 -13.67 3.02
CA SER A 63 -6.92 -13.27 1.87
C SER A 63 -7.31 -11.79 1.98
N GLY A 64 -7.61 -11.18 0.83
CA GLY A 64 -8.08 -9.80 0.78
C GLY A 64 -7.39 -8.99 -0.31
N PHE A 65 -7.91 -7.80 -0.55
CA PHE A 65 -7.45 -6.86 -1.57
C PHE A 65 -5.96 -6.51 -1.39
N ASP A 66 -5.56 -6.09 -0.18
CA ASP A 66 -4.18 -5.76 0.16
C ASP A 66 -3.25 -6.97 0.05
N VAL A 67 -3.75 -8.15 0.41
CA VAL A 67 -3.02 -9.43 0.29
C VAL A 67 -2.74 -9.77 -1.16
N ASP A 68 -3.73 -9.58 -2.04
CA ASP A 68 -3.57 -9.85 -3.48
C ASP A 68 -2.58 -8.88 -4.14
N ILE A 69 -2.51 -7.62 -3.70
CA ILE A 69 -1.45 -6.69 -4.15
C ILE A 69 -0.05 -7.21 -3.77
N CYS A 70 0.15 -7.68 -2.54
CA CYS A 70 1.43 -8.27 -2.12
C CYS A 70 1.79 -9.51 -2.96
N ARG A 71 0.80 -10.37 -3.23
CA ARG A 71 0.97 -11.56 -4.07
C ARG A 71 1.31 -11.22 -5.52
N ALA A 72 0.69 -10.17 -6.08
CA ALA A 72 1.01 -9.67 -7.41
C ALA A 72 2.47 -9.20 -7.51
N ILE A 73 2.96 -8.47 -6.48
CA ILE A 73 4.36 -8.04 -6.40
C ILE A 73 5.30 -9.25 -6.31
N ALA A 74 5.00 -10.23 -5.46
CA ALA A 74 5.80 -11.45 -5.35
C ALA A 74 5.82 -12.25 -6.65
N ALA A 75 4.70 -12.38 -7.33
CA ALA A 75 4.61 -13.04 -8.64
C ALA A 75 5.48 -12.34 -9.70
N ALA A 76 5.43 -11.00 -9.75
CA ALA A 76 6.23 -10.21 -10.69
C ALA A 76 7.75 -10.33 -10.42
N VAL A 77 8.17 -10.31 -9.15
CA VAL A 77 9.58 -10.26 -8.73
C VAL A 77 10.21 -11.65 -8.59
N LEU A 78 9.47 -12.61 -8.03
CA LEU A 78 9.95 -13.94 -7.66
C LEU A 78 9.36 -15.08 -8.53
N GLY A 79 8.41 -14.74 -9.42
CA GLY A 79 7.71 -15.72 -10.26
C GLY A 79 6.71 -16.60 -9.50
N ASP A 80 6.43 -16.30 -8.23
CA ASP A 80 5.58 -17.11 -7.37
C ASP A 80 4.85 -16.23 -6.36
N SER A 81 3.53 -16.18 -6.45
CA SER A 81 2.65 -15.40 -5.56
C SER A 81 2.56 -15.94 -4.14
N ALA A 82 2.97 -17.17 -3.89
CA ALA A 82 2.98 -17.77 -2.56
C ALA A 82 4.22 -17.31 -1.74
N LYS A 83 5.24 -16.75 -2.38
CA LYS A 83 6.46 -16.29 -1.73
C LYS A 83 6.28 -14.95 -1.03
N VAL A 84 5.33 -14.87 -0.11
CA VAL A 84 5.04 -13.69 0.71
C VAL A 84 4.95 -14.08 2.19
N THR A 85 5.65 -13.32 3.03
CA THR A 85 5.42 -13.30 4.47
C THR A 85 4.58 -12.08 4.81
N PHE A 86 3.41 -12.29 5.37
CA PHE A 86 2.52 -11.21 5.81
C PHE A 86 2.82 -10.83 7.25
N VAL A 87 3.03 -9.54 7.50
CA VAL A 87 3.29 -8.97 8.83
C VAL A 87 2.10 -8.11 9.23
N PRO A 88 1.27 -8.57 10.19
CA PRO A 88 0.13 -7.79 10.67
C PRO A 88 0.62 -6.61 11.52
N LEU A 89 0.22 -5.39 11.14
CA LEU A 89 0.65 -4.14 11.78
C LEU A 89 -0.56 -3.29 12.19
N SER A 90 -0.46 -2.64 13.34
CA SER A 90 -1.43 -1.62 13.76
C SER A 90 -1.31 -0.35 12.91
N ALA A 91 -2.26 0.58 13.03
CA ALA A 91 -2.21 1.86 12.33
C ALA A 91 -1.02 2.72 12.78
N SER A 92 -0.61 2.63 14.06
CA SER A 92 0.51 3.38 14.63
C SER A 92 1.89 2.80 14.29
N GLU A 93 2.00 1.48 14.06
CA GLU A 93 3.28 0.80 13.84
C GLU A 93 3.69 0.73 12.37
N ARG A 94 2.73 0.77 11.45
CA ARG A 94 2.93 0.42 10.02
C ARG A 94 4.04 1.21 9.33
N PHE A 95 4.10 2.52 9.53
CA PHE A 95 5.08 3.37 8.85
C PHE A 95 6.47 3.22 9.48
N THR A 96 6.57 3.07 10.80
CA THR A 96 7.83 2.78 11.48
C THR A 96 8.41 1.45 11.04
N ALA A 97 7.59 0.40 10.95
CA ALA A 97 8.01 -0.91 10.46
C ALA A 97 8.56 -0.84 9.02
N LEU A 98 7.94 -0.02 8.15
CA LEU A 98 8.44 0.20 6.79
C LEU A 98 9.76 0.98 6.78
N SER A 99 9.84 2.09 7.51
CA SER A 99 11.04 2.93 7.58
C SER A 99 12.25 2.20 8.17
N GLU A 100 12.03 1.31 9.14
CA GLU A 100 13.07 0.47 9.74
C GLU A 100 13.45 -0.75 8.89
N GLY A 101 12.82 -0.94 7.72
CA GLY A 101 13.09 -2.08 6.85
C GLY A 101 12.62 -3.44 7.38
N LYS A 102 11.72 -3.46 8.37
CA LYS A 102 11.09 -4.70 8.88
C LYS A 102 10.16 -5.33 7.86
N ILE A 103 9.66 -4.54 6.93
CA ILE A 103 8.86 -4.94 5.77
C ILE A 103 9.42 -4.29 4.50
N ASP A 104 9.24 -4.93 3.35
CA ASP A 104 9.68 -4.43 2.06
C ASP A 104 8.67 -3.47 1.44
N VAL A 105 7.39 -3.72 1.66
CA VAL A 105 6.25 -2.96 1.17
C VAL A 105 5.14 -2.98 2.21
N LEU A 106 4.40 -1.88 2.29
CA LEU A 106 3.19 -1.78 3.09
C LEU A 106 1.97 -1.74 2.15
N SER A 107 1.11 -2.76 2.20
CA SER A 107 -0.21 -2.79 1.56
C SER A 107 -1.26 -2.97 2.66
N ARG A 108 -1.80 -1.84 3.15
CA ARG A 108 -2.59 -1.80 4.37
C ARG A 108 -3.49 -0.58 4.38
N ASN A 109 -4.46 -0.52 3.45
CA ASN A 109 -5.45 0.57 3.38
C ASN A 109 -4.89 1.91 3.92
N SER A 110 -3.74 2.34 3.40
CA SER A 110 -3.03 3.53 3.88
C SER A 110 -3.30 4.72 2.99
N THR A 111 -3.85 5.77 3.57
CA THR A 111 -4.15 7.02 2.87
C THR A 111 -2.89 7.77 2.50
N TRP A 112 -2.77 8.17 1.26
CA TRP A 112 -1.73 9.05 0.76
C TRP A 112 -1.97 10.49 1.23
N THR A 113 -1.08 11.01 2.06
CA THR A 113 -1.10 12.40 2.53
C THR A 113 0.28 13.03 2.41
N LEU A 114 0.34 14.36 2.31
CA LEU A 114 1.60 15.10 2.28
C LEU A 114 2.47 14.80 3.51
N GLU A 115 1.86 14.74 4.70
CA GLU A 115 2.57 14.44 5.94
C GLU A 115 3.24 13.06 5.90
N ARG A 116 2.52 12.04 5.43
CA ARG A 116 3.06 10.67 5.34
C ARG A 116 4.15 10.55 4.29
N GLU A 117 3.98 11.19 3.14
CA GLU A 117 4.97 11.12 2.07
C GLU A 117 6.20 11.98 2.39
N ALA A 118 6.02 13.30 2.50
CA ALA A 118 7.14 14.22 2.68
C ALA A 118 7.67 14.21 4.13
N GLY A 119 6.79 14.05 5.13
CA GLY A 119 7.18 14.07 6.55
C GLY A 119 7.85 12.79 7.03
N LEU A 120 7.46 11.63 6.50
CA LEU A 120 8.00 10.34 6.93
C LEU A 120 9.01 9.71 5.95
N GLY A 121 9.30 10.38 4.82
CA GLY A 121 10.23 9.86 3.81
C GLY A 121 9.72 8.58 3.13
N LEU A 122 8.45 8.55 2.79
CA LEU A 122 7.77 7.42 2.17
C LEU A 122 7.33 7.77 0.74
N LEU A 123 7.07 6.76 -0.08
CA LEU A 123 6.52 6.92 -1.42
C LEU A 123 5.27 6.05 -1.59
N PHE A 124 4.17 6.68 -1.97
CA PHE A 124 2.93 5.98 -2.32
C PHE A 124 2.98 5.54 -3.79
N ALA A 125 2.86 4.25 -4.01
CA ALA A 125 3.03 3.61 -5.32
C ALA A 125 1.74 3.61 -6.16
N GLY A 126 1.05 4.75 -6.17
CA GLY A 126 -0.23 4.97 -6.84
C GLY A 126 -1.43 4.65 -5.96
N VAL A 127 -2.58 5.19 -6.35
CA VAL A 127 -3.86 4.91 -5.70
C VAL A 127 -4.46 3.65 -6.30
N ASN A 128 -4.86 2.72 -5.45
CA ASN A 128 -5.57 1.51 -5.87
C ASN A 128 -6.95 1.34 -5.19
N PHE A 129 -7.31 2.23 -4.28
CA PHE A 129 -8.63 2.28 -3.71
C PHE A 129 -9.00 3.72 -3.33
N HIS A 130 -10.05 4.23 -3.93
CA HIS A 130 -10.62 5.54 -3.60
C HIS A 130 -11.68 5.35 -2.53
N ASP A 131 -11.41 5.85 -1.34
CA ASP A 131 -12.29 5.78 -0.18
C ASP A 131 -12.55 7.18 0.40
N GLY A 132 -13.29 7.23 1.47
CA GLY A 132 -13.55 8.41 2.27
C GLY A 132 -13.96 8.01 3.66
N GLN A 133 -13.76 8.88 4.64
CA GLN A 133 -14.20 8.66 6.01
C GLN A 133 -15.71 8.79 6.13
N GLY A 134 -16.34 7.84 6.85
CA GLY A 134 -17.76 7.81 7.14
C GLY A 134 -18.05 7.59 8.62
N PHE A 135 -19.33 7.37 8.93
CA PHE A 135 -19.79 7.12 10.28
C PHE A 135 -20.71 5.91 10.33
N MET A 136 -20.53 5.08 11.35
CA MET A 136 -21.44 4.00 11.74
C MET A 136 -22.07 4.32 13.08
N VAL A 137 -23.38 4.16 13.18
CA VAL A 137 -24.21 4.47 14.35
C VAL A 137 -25.06 3.28 14.74
N HIS A 138 -25.47 3.20 16.01
CA HIS A 138 -26.53 2.29 16.39
C HIS A 138 -27.86 2.71 15.76
N ARG A 139 -28.61 1.74 15.23
CA ARG A 139 -29.90 1.99 14.52
C ARG A 139 -30.92 2.74 15.38
N ASP A 140 -30.95 2.48 16.68
CA ASP A 140 -31.86 3.12 17.63
C ASP A 140 -31.55 4.61 17.89
N LEU A 141 -30.36 5.09 17.45
CA LEU A 141 -30.08 6.53 17.47
C LEU A 141 -30.99 7.32 16.49
N ASN A 142 -31.56 6.63 15.51
CA ASN A 142 -32.53 7.15 14.54
C ASN A 142 -32.07 8.43 13.84
N VAL A 143 -30.80 8.51 13.47
CA VAL A 143 -30.19 9.60 12.67
C VAL A 143 -29.94 9.12 11.25
N THR A 144 -29.97 10.05 10.30
CA THR A 144 -29.81 9.78 8.86
C THR A 144 -28.64 10.51 8.24
N SER A 145 -28.04 11.48 8.95
CA SER A 145 -26.90 12.27 8.49
C SER A 145 -25.90 12.52 9.61
N ALA A 146 -24.63 12.68 9.24
CA ALA A 146 -23.56 13.08 10.14
C ALA A 146 -23.82 14.46 10.79
N LEU A 147 -24.63 15.31 10.17
CA LEU A 147 -25.03 16.61 10.73
C LEU A 147 -25.96 16.50 11.95
N GLU A 148 -26.47 15.33 12.25
CA GLU A 148 -27.32 15.05 13.42
C GLU A 148 -26.51 14.50 14.61
N LEU A 149 -25.19 14.34 14.48
CA LEU A 149 -24.31 13.69 15.47
C LEU A 149 -23.77 14.64 16.55
N GLY A 150 -24.26 15.89 16.65
CA GLY A 150 -23.86 16.82 17.70
C GLY A 150 -24.06 16.24 19.11
N GLY A 151 -23.09 16.42 20.01
CA GLY A 151 -23.10 15.88 21.38
C GLY A 151 -22.73 14.40 21.49
N SER A 152 -22.48 13.72 20.38
CA SER A 152 -22.13 12.29 20.37
C SER A 152 -20.74 12.00 20.94
N LYS A 153 -20.58 10.76 21.42
CA LYS A 153 -19.27 10.15 21.66
C LYS A 153 -18.85 9.35 20.43
N VAL A 154 -17.71 9.70 19.84
CA VAL A 154 -17.20 9.09 18.60
C VAL A 154 -15.98 8.24 18.90
N CYS A 155 -16.06 6.94 18.64
CA CYS A 155 -14.92 6.03 18.67
C CYS A 155 -14.11 6.13 17.39
N VAL A 156 -12.78 6.20 17.50
CA VAL A 156 -11.84 6.21 16.37
C VAL A 156 -10.59 5.43 16.72
N GLN A 157 -9.95 4.84 15.71
CA GLN A 157 -8.64 4.22 15.92
C GLN A 157 -7.53 5.28 15.91
N ALA A 158 -6.63 5.23 16.91
CA ALA A 158 -5.46 6.09 16.99
C ALA A 158 -4.48 5.85 15.83
N GLY A 159 -3.77 6.91 15.40
CA GLY A 159 -2.78 6.85 14.32
C GLY A 159 -3.40 6.77 12.92
N THR A 160 -4.69 7.09 12.79
CA THR A 160 -5.39 7.18 11.50
C THR A 160 -5.64 8.64 11.12
N THR A 161 -5.85 8.90 9.81
CA THR A 161 -6.34 10.19 9.30
C THR A 161 -7.68 10.56 9.94
N GLY A 162 -8.53 9.58 10.14
CA GLY A 162 -9.86 9.74 10.71
C GLY A 162 -9.86 10.35 12.12
N GLN A 163 -8.81 10.12 12.92
CA GLN A 163 -8.70 10.73 14.24
C GLN A 163 -8.57 12.26 14.18
N ALA A 164 -7.82 12.79 13.21
CA ALA A 164 -7.67 14.23 13.02
C ALA A 164 -8.92 14.84 12.36
N LEU A 165 -9.39 14.20 11.30
CA LEU A 165 -10.48 14.71 10.46
C LEU A 165 -11.83 14.80 11.18
N VAL A 166 -12.10 13.93 12.16
CA VAL A 166 -13.37 13.97 12.89
C VAL A 166 -13.55 15.29 13.65
N GLY A 167 -12.49 15.80 14.28
CA GLY A 167 -12.52 17.08 14.98
C GLY A 167 -12.75 18.26 14.02
N ASP A 168 -12.04 18.25 12.90
CA ASP A 168 -12.15 19.29 11.87
C ASP A 168 -13.56 19.35 11.27
N TYR A 169 -14.15 18.19 10.94
CA TYR A 169 -15.48 18.13 10.37
C TYR A 169 -16.56 18.70 11.32
N PHE A 170 -16.57 18.25 12.57
CA PHE A 170 -17.58 18.73 13.53
C PHE A 170 -17.34 20.20 13.89
N GLY A 171 -16.09 20.64 14.04
CA GLY A 171 -15.75 22.05 14.27
C GLY A 171 -16.19 22.95 13.14
N ALA A 172 -15.95 22.56 11.88
CA ALA A 172 -16.39 23.32 10.70
C ALA A 172 -17.91 23.46 10.60
N ASN A 173 -18.66 22.50 11.13
CA ASN A 173 -20.12 22.51 11.17
C ASN A 173 -20.70 23.11 12.49
N SER A 174 -19.86 23.75 13.30
CA SER A 174 -20.25 24.32 14.60
C SER A 174 -20.88 23.29 15.56
N MET A 175 -20.43 22.05 15.46
CA MET A 175 -20.88 20.92 16.26
C MET A 175 -19.79 20.50 17.24
N THR A 176 -20.19 20.04 18.42
CA THR A 176 -19.25 19.48 19.41
C THR A 176 -19.48 17.97 19.53
N VAL A 177 -18.40 17.21 19.62
CA VAL A 177 -18.41 15.77 19.90
C VAL A 177 -17.32 15.42 20.89
N THR A 178 -17.45 14.28 21.57
CA THR A 178 -16.37 13.71 22.38
C THR A 178 -15.69 12.61 21.61
N VAL A 179 -14.44 12.81 21.20
CA VAL A 179 -13.66 11.81 20.48
C VAL A 179 -12.91 10.91 21.45
N GLN A 180 -13.10 9.60 21.33
CA GLN A 180 -12.37 8.57 22.08
C GLN A 180 -11.52 7.74 21.11
N ALA A 181 -10.18 7.84 21.29
CA ALA A 181 -9.24 7.11 20.45
C ALA A 181 -8.79 5.81 21.14
N TYR A 182 -8.78 4.71 20.39
CA TYR A 182 -8.37 3.37 20.82
C TYR A 182 -7.14 2.90 20.05
N SER A 183 -6.34 2.04 20.66
CA SER A 183 -5.05 1.57 20.07
C SER A 183 -5.20 0.77 18.79
N ASP A 184 -6.32 0.07 18.61
CA ASP A 184 -6.55 -0.85 17.51
C ASP A 184 -8.03 -0.89 17.09
N ALA A 185 -8.30 -1.49 15.92
CA ALA A 185 -9.65 -1.57 15.37
C ALA A 185 -10.58 -2.46 16.24
N ALA A 186 -10.05 -3.52 16.84
CA ALA A 186 -10.87 -4.43 17.67
C ALA A 186 -11.35 -3.75 18.95
N SER A 187 -10.50 -2.98 19.63
CA SER A 187 -10.89 -2.20 20.81
C SER A 187 -11.85 -1.06 20.45
N THR A 188 -11.65 -0.41 19.29
CA THR A 188 -12.57 0.62 18.76
C THR A 188 -13.97 0.02 18.52
N LEU A 189 -14.04 -1.13 17.84
CA LEU A 189 -15.30 -1.81 17.56
C LEU A 189 -16.00 -2.28 18.85
N ARG A 190 -15.24 -2.84 19.80
CA ARG A 190 -15.78 -3.28 21.09
C ARG A 190 -16.40 -2.12 21.86
N ALA A 191 -15.73 -0.97 21.91
CA ALA A 191 -16.25 0.22 22.57
C ALA A 191 -17.57 0.72 21.91
N PHE A 192 -17.67 0.65 20.60
CA PHE A 192 -18.91 0.90 19.88
C PHE A 192 -19.98 -0.14 20.25
N GLU A 193 -19.66 -1.43 20.19
CA GLU A 193 -20.62 -2.52 20.46
C GLU A 193 -21.16 -2.48 21.89
N THR A 194 -20.31 -2.16 22.87
CA THR A 194 -20.68 -2.03 24.29
C THR A 194 -21.32 -0.68 24.64
N ARG A 195 -21.51 0.20 23.65
CA ARG A 195 -22.11 1.56 23.82
C ARG A 195 -21.28 2.49 24.71
N GLU A 196 -20.00 2.25 24.83
CA GLU A 196 -19.08 3.22 25.42
C GLU A 196 -19.01 4.50 24.57
N CYS A 197 -19.13 4.35 23.25
CA CYS A 197 -19.45 5.40 22.29
C CYS A 197 -20.64 4.99 21.40
N ASN A 198 -21.39 5.97 20.92
CA ASN A 198 -22.58 5.77 20.12
C ASN A 198 -22.35 5.94 18.61
N VAL A 199 -21.17 6.42 18.23
CA VAL A 199 -20.72 6.60 16.85
C VAL A 199 -19.34 5.97 16.69
N MET A 200 -19.11 5.27 15.60
CA MET A 200 -17.78 4.81 15.17
C MET A 200 -17.42 5.45 13.84
N THR A 201 -16.18 5.90 13.68
CA THR A 201 -15.68 6.47 12.43
C THR A 201 -14.38 5.83 11.98
N THR A 202 -14.28 5.55 10.70
CA THR A 202 -13.10 5.13 9.95
C THR A 202 -13.40 5.28 8.45
N ASP A 203 -12.53 4.81 7.57
CA ASP A 203 -12.78 4.70 6.14
C ASP A 203 -14.10 3.97 5.90
N ASN A 204 -14.88 4.40 4.94
CA ASN A 204 -16.20 3.83 4.68
C ASN A 204 -16.13 2.33 4.38
N SER A 205 -15.16 1.89 3.59
CA SER A 205 -14.93 0.46 3.36
C SER A 205 -14.60 -0.30 4.66
N GLY A 206 -13.87 0.34 5.56
CA GLY A 206 -13.59 -0.17 6.91
C GLY A 206 -14.86 -0.32 7.75
N LEU A 207 -15.80 0.62 7.67
CA LEU A 207 -17.10 0.51 8.37
C LEU A 207 -17.90 -0.70 7.89
N PHE A 208 -17.92 -0.98 6.59
CA PHE A 208 -18.55 -2.20 6.06
C PHE A 208 -17.89 -3.46 6.64
N ALA A 209 -16.56 -3.47 6.72
CA ALA A 209 -15.83 -4.61 7.28
C ALA A 209 -16.08 -4.79 8.78
N GLU A 210 -16.02 -3.71 9.56
CA GLU A 210 -16.21 -3.75 11.00
C GLU A 210 -17.66 -4.10 11.38
N ARG A 211 -18.65 -3.60 10.62
CA ARG A 211 -20.07 -3.96 10.84
C ARG A 211 -20.31 -5.48 10.77
N LEU A 212 -19.61 -6.19 9.88
CA LEU A 212 -19.75 -7.65 9.76
C LEU A 212 -19.24 -8.43 10.99
N LYS A 213 -18.40 -7.81 11.82
CA LYS A 213 -17.84 -8.41 13.03
C LYS A 213 -18.74 -8.24 14.26
N LEU A 214 -19.73 -7.32 14.20
CA LEU A 214 -20.67 -7.11 15.30
C LEU A 214 -21.50 -8.36 15.55
N ALA A 215 -21.85 -8.63 16.80
CA ALA A 215 -22.77 -9.71 17.16
C ALA A 215 -24.15 -9.54 16.48
N GLN A 216 -24.58 -8.30 16.27
CA GLN A 216 -25.82 -7.94 15.58
C GLN A 216 -25.56 -6.87 14.49
N PRO A 217 -25.05 -7.24 13.30
CA PRO A 217 -24.73 -6.30 12.23
C PRO A 217 -25.90 -5.43 11.80
N ALA A 218 -27.13 -5.97 11.84
CA ALA A 218 -28.36 -5.24 11.49
C ALA A 218 -28.73 -4.13 12.50
N GLY A 219 -28.16 -4.16 13.71
CA GLY A 219 -28.32 -3.14 14.74
C GLY A 219 -27.49 -1.87 14.49
N ALA A 220 -26.60 -1.88 13.50
CA ALA A 220 -25.76 -0.75 13.13
C ALA A 220 -26.09 -0.25 11.72
N VAL A 221 -26.01 1.07 11.51
CA VAL A 221 -26.24 1.75 10.23
C VAL A 221 -25.00 2.54 9.88
N ILE A 222 -24.52 2.39 8.64
CA ILE A 222 -23.50 3.26 8.07
C ILE A 222 -24.24 4.44 7.42
N LEU A 223 -23.90 5.67 7.84
CA LEU A 223 -24.50 6.87 7.29
C LEU A 223 -23.99 7.14 5.87
N PRO A 224 -24.77 7.82 5.02
CA PRO A 224 -24.38 8.10 3.64
C PRO A 224 -23.31 9.18 3.52
N ASP A 225 -23.05 9.93 4.57
CA ASP A 225 -22.12 11.05 4.56
C ASP A 225 -20.67 10.57 4.46
N ILE A 226 -19.95 11.13 3.49
CA ILE A 226 -18.50 10.94 3.32
C ILE A 226 -17.83 12.29 3.56
N ILE A 227 -16.96 12.38 4.55
CA ILE A 227 -16.43 13.65 5.05
C ILE A 227 -14.98 13.94 4.60
N SER A 228 -14.33 13.00 3.92
CA SER A 228 -12.95 13.19 3.44
C SER A 228 -12.68 12.48 2.12
N LYS A 229 -11.49 12.69 1.60
CA LYS A 229 -10.88 11.89 0.52
C LYS A 229 -9.81 11.01 1.14
N GLU A 230 -9.94 9.70 0.97
CA GLU A 230 -8.96 8.73 1.43
C GLU A 230 -8.42 7.94 0.21
N PRO A 231 -7.42 8.50 -0.52
CA PRO A 231 -6.76 7.79 -1.60
C PRO A 231 -5.80 6.75 -1.00
N LEU A 232 -6.16 5.47 -1.07
CA LEU A 232 -5.40 4.38 -0.50
C LEU A 232 -4.47 3.76 -1.53
N GLY A 233 -3.30 3.32 -1.10
CA GLY A 233 -2.35 2.64 -1.98
C GLY A 233 -1.17 1.99 -1.25
N PRO A 234 -0.40 1.15 -1.96
CA PRO A 234 0.81 0.55 -1.42
C PRO A 234 1.91 1.59 -1.21
N VAL A 235 2.74 1.37 -0.20
CA VAL A 235 3.77 2.33 0.25
C VAL A 235 5.13 1.65 0.31
N THR A 236 6.16 2.37 -0.13
CA THR A 236 7.58 1.97 -0.03
C THR A 236 8.39 3.05 0.68
N ARG A 237 9.63 2.73 1.05
CA ARG A 237 10.61 3.73 1.48
C ARG A 237 11.01 4.62 0.29
N ALA A 238 11.37 5.87 0.58
CA ALA A 238 11.81 6.82 -0.45
C ALA A 238 13.28 6.65 -0.86
N ASP A 239 14.05 5.86 -0.14
CA ASP A 239 15.49 5.62 -0.39
C ASP A 239 15.75 4.62 -1.53
N ASP A 240 14.72 3.93 -2.05
CA ASP A 240 14.83 2.94 -3.12
C ASP A 240 13.79 3.19 -4.24
N VAL A 241 14.14 4.08 -5.16
CA VAL A 241 13.31 4.44 -6.32
C VAL A 241 13.10 3.25 -7.28
N ALA A 242 14.06 2.34 -7.37
CA ALA A 242 13.93 1.15 -8.21
C ALA A 242 12.82 0.23 -7.66
N TRP A 243 12.82 -0.02 -6.37
CA TRP A 243 11.76 -0.77 -5.70
C TRP A 243 10.40 -0.08 -5.79
N TYR A 244 10.36 1.21 -5.53
CA TYR A 244 9.15 2.02 -5.71
C TYR A 244 8.55 1.86 -7.11
N ASN A 245 9.38 1.95 -8.16
CA ASN A 245 8.93 1.77 -9.54
C ASN A 245 8.36 0.37 -9.79
N ILE A 246 8.97 -0.68 -9.23
CA ILE A 246 8.43 -2.04 -9.35
C ILE A 246 7.04 -2.13 -8.72
N VAL A 247 6.89 -1.70 -7.46
CA VAL A 247 5.62 -1.75 -6.75
C VAL A 247 4.55 -0.92 -7.48
N LYS A 248 4.90 0.29 -7.90
CA LYS A 248 4.00 1.19 -8.66
C LYS A 248 3.53 0.58 -9.96
N TRP A 249 4.44 0.04 -10.77
CA TRP A 249 4.07 -0.52 -12.06
C TRP A 249 3.33 -1.84 -11.94
N VAL A 250 3.57 -2.65 -10.91
CA VAL A 250 2.73 -3.82 -10.61
C VAL A 250 1.31 -3.38 -10.26
N ASN A 251 1.15 -2.37 -9.39
CA ASN A 251 -0.15 -1.81 -9.05
C ASN A 251 -0.88 -1.30 -10.30
N PHE A 252 -0.22 -0.51 -11.15
CA PHE A 252 -0.80 -0.01 -12.40
C PHE A 252 -1.05 -1.11 -13.44
N ALA A 253 -0.25 -2.17 -13.46
CA ALA A 253 -0.49 -3.28 -14.37
C ALA A 253 -1.81 -4.00 -14.11
N LEU A 254 -2.20 -4.15 -12.85
CA LEU A 254 -3.50 -4.75 -12.51
C LEU A 254 -4.67 -3.92 -13.06
N ILE A 255 -4.57 -2.59 -12.96
CA ILE A 255 -5.57 -1.66 -13.50
C ILE A 255 -5.57 -1.67 -15.04
N ASN A 256 -4.39 -1.59 -15.66
CA ASN A 256 -4.25 -1.67 -17.13
C ASN A 256 -4.78 -3.01 -17.67
N ALA A 257 -4.58 -4.11 -16.95
CA ALA A 257 -5.09 -5.42 -17.36
C ALA A 257 -6.62 -5.41 -17.47
N GLU A 258 -7.33 -4.82 -16.50
CA GLU A 258 -8.78 -4.67 -16.57
C GLU A 258 -9.18 -3.80 -17.75
N GLU A 259 -8.52 -2.65 -17.97
CA GLU A 259 -8.80 -1.73 -19.08
C GLU A 259 -8.60 -2.40 -20.46
N LEU A 260 -7.56 -3.23 -20.58
CA LEU A 260 -7.25 -3.99 -21.80
C LEU A 260 -8.12 -5.24 -21.99
N GLY A 261 -8.96 -5.58 -21.01
CA GLY A 261 -9.76 -6.81 -21.01
C GLY A 261 -8.93 -8.08 -20.81
N VAL A 262 -7.75 -7.96 -20.18
CA VAL A 262 -6.89 -9.08 -19.79
C VAL A 262 -7.27 -9.51 -18.37
N SER A 263 -7.54 -10.82 -18.21
CA SER A 263 -7.98 -11.40 -16.95
C SER A 263 -7.25 -12.71 -16.66
N SER A 264 -7.44 -13.28 -15.47
CA SER A 264 -6.93 -14.61 -15.15
C SER A 264 -7.45 -15.71 -16.11
N ALA A 265 -8.63 -15.50 -16.67
CA ALA A 265 -9.27 -16.48 -17.58
C ALA A 265 -8.67 -16.48 -19.00
N ASN A 266 -8.13 -15.34 -19.48
CA ASN A 266 -7.63 -15.22 -20.86
C ASN A 266 -6.13 -14.88 -20.96
N ILE A 267 -5.43 -14.84 -19.85
CA ILE A 267 -4.02 -14.45 -19.75
C ILE A 267 -3.10 -15.27 -20.66
N ALA A 268 -3.39 -16.55 -20.87
CA ALA A 268 -2.59 -17.45 -21.72
C ALA A 268 -2.57 -17.01 -23.19
N GLU A 269 -3.57 -16.27 -23.63
CA GLU A 269 -3.71 -15.80 -25.01
C GLU A 269 -3.13 -14.40 -25.21
N ALA A 270 -2.87 -13.66 -24.14
CA ALA A 270 -2.49 -12.24 -24.20
C ALA A 270 -1.22 -11.99 -25.05
N GLN A 271 -0.21 -12.87 -24.97
CA GLN A 271 1.03 -12.75 -25.75
C GLN A 271 0.81 -12.92 -27.26
N ARG A 272 -0.27 -13.61 -27.64
CA ARG A 272 -0.64 -13.88 -29.06
C ARG A 272 -1.78 -12.99 -29.52
N SER A 273 -2.19 -12.01 -28.74
CA SER A 273 -3.29 -11.11 -29.07
C SER A 273 -3.04 -10.35 -30.38
N ALA A 274 -4.09 -10.15 -31.18
CA ALA A 274 -4.04 -9.27 -32.34
C ALA A 274 -3.87 -7.79 -31.99
N LYS A 275 -4.20 -7.40 -30.73
CA LYS A 275 -4.08 -6.04 -30.23
C LYS A 275 -2.63 -5.75 -29.78
N PRO A 276 -1.92 -4.77 -30.40
CA PRO A 276 -0.54 -4.47 -30.06
C PRO A 276 -0.33 -4.08 -28.59
N GLU A 277 -1.27 -3.33 -28.01
CA GLU A 277 -1.21 -2.93 -26.60
C GLU A 277 -1.25 -4.13 -25.65
N VAL A 278 -2.09 -5.14 -25.95
CA VAL A 278 -2.18 -6.37 -25.15
C VAL A 278 -0.89 -7.19 -25.27
N ARG A 279 -0.32 -7.34 -26.48
CA ARG A 279 0.96 -8.03 -26.65
C ARG A 279 2.10 -7.34 -25.90
N ARG A 280 2.15 -6.00 -25.96
CA ARG A 280 3.16 -5.20 -25.25
C ARG A 280 3.01 -5.36 -23.75
N PHE A 281 1.79 -5.23 -23.22
CA PHE A 281 1.47 -5.51 -21.83
C PHE A 281 1.92 -6.92 -21.41
N ALA A 282 1.71 -7.88 -22.27
CA ALA A 282 2.07 -9.28 -22.06
C ALA A 282 3.57 -9.58 -22.20
N GLY A 283 4.40 -8.58 -22.51
CA GLY A 283 5.85 -8.74 -22.69
C GLY A 283 6.27 -9.41 -24.00
N ALA A 284 5.35 -9.63 -24.96
CA ALA A 284 5.66 -10.30 -26.22
C ALA A 284 6.58 -9.45 -27.13
N ASP A 285 6.46 -8.14 -27.07
CA ASP A 285 7.28 -7.20 -27.85
C ASP A 285 8.61 -6.86 -27.13
N GLY A 286 8.83 -7.34 -25.90
CA GLY A 286 10.07 -7.31 -25.14
C GLY A 286 10.48 -5.94 -24.59
N GLY A 287 11.40 -5.97 -23.63
CA GLY A 287 12.16 -4.80 -23.15
C GLY A 287 11.60 -4.01 -21.98
N LEU A 288 10.30 -3.99 -21.75
CA LEU A 288 9.71 -3.18 -20.66
C LEU A 288 10.04 -3.75 -19.26
N GLY A 289 10.07 -5.07 -19.12
CA GLY A 289 10.48 -5.70 -17.87
C GLY A 289 11.92 -5.35 -17.50
N ARG A 290 12.82 -5.32 -18.45
CA ARG A 290 14.25 -4.96 -18.23
C ARG A 290 14.42 -3.56 -17.67
N MET A 291 13.54 -2.61 -18.02
CA MET A 291 13.56 -1.24 -17.47
C MET A 291 13.29 -1.22 -15.96
N LEU A 292 12.57 -2.22 -15.46
CA LEU A 292 12.28 -2.45 -14.05
C LEU A 292 13.23 -3.48 -13.41
N GLY A 293 14.19 -4.01 -14.17
CA GLY A 293 15.01 -5.14 -13.71
C GLY A 293 14.23 -6.44 -13.52
N LEU A 294 13.08 -6.61 -14.20
CA LEU A 294 12.20 -7.77 -14.15
C LEU A 294 12.21 -8.54 -15.48
N PRO A 295 11.75 -9.81 -15.51
CA PRO A 295 11.43 -10.51 -16.75
C PRO A 295 10.38 -9.75 -17.56
N ASP A 296 10.37 -9.87 -18.87
CA ASP A 296 9.43 -9.13 -19.74
C ASP A 296 7.96 -9.52 -19.51
N ASP A 297 7.70 -10.72 -18.98
CA ASP A 297 6.38 -11.25 -18.65
C ASP A 297 5.90 -10.94 -17.22
N TRP A 298 6.56 -10.02 -16.52
CA TRP A 298 6.26 -9.67 -15.12
C TRP A 298 4.79 -9.31 -14.86
N ALA A 299 4.16 -8.54 -15.77
CA ALA A 299 2.76 -8.15 -15.67
C ALA A 299 1.82 -9.35 -15.85
N LEU A 300 2.15 -10.26 -16.80
CA LEU A 300 1.40 -11.51 -16.96
C LEU A 300 1.45 -12.37 -15.70
N ARG A 301 2.63 -12.51 -15.07
CA ARG A 301 2.79 -13.29 -13.84
C ARG A 301 1.92 -12.74 -12.71
N ALA A 302 1.86 -11.41 -12.58
CA ALA A 302 1.00 -10.75 -11.60
C ALA A 302 -0.48 -11.08 -11.85
N VAL A 303 -0.97 -10.84 -13.08
CA VAL A 303 -2.38 -11.07 -13.44
C VAL A 303 -2.76 -12.55 -13.42
N ALA A 304 -1.88 -13.45 -13.88
CA ALA A 304 -2.11 -14.89 -13.80
C ALA A 304 -2.30 -15.38 -12.36
N SER A 305 -1.61 -14.75 -11.42
CA SER A 305 -1.61 -15.18 -10.00
C SER A 305 -2.82 -14.67 -9.21
N VAL A 306 -3.26 -13.43 -9.45
CA VAL A 306 -4.29 -12.78 -8.64
C VAL A 306 -5.47 -12.24 -9.45
N GLY A 307 -5.42 -12.29 -10.77
CA GLY A 307 -6.37 -11.63 -11.66
C GLY A 307 -6.04 -10.15 -11.89
N ASN A 308 -6.87 -9.48 -12.69
CA ASN A 308 -6.80 -8.04 -12.88
C ASN A 308 -7.45 -7.28 -11.70
N TYR A 309 -7.40 -5.96 -11.72
CA TYR A 309 -7.96 -5.14 -10.65
C TYR A 309 -9.45 -5.43 -10.41
N GLY A 310 -10.26 -5.56 -11.44
CA GLY A 310 -11.70 -5.87 -11.32
C GLY A 310 -11.95 -7.21 -10.65
N GLU A 311 -11.19 -8.25 -11.00
CA GLU A 311 -11.28 -9.57 -10.38
C GLU A 311 -10.88 -9.53 -8.90
N ILE A 312 -9.81 -8.78 -8.56
CA ILE A 312 -9.37 -8.57 -7.17
C ILE A 312 -10.44 -7.82 -6.38
N TYR A 313 -10.99 -6.74 -6.94
CA TYR A 313 -12.03 -5.94 -6.31
C TYR A 313 -13.28 -6.77 -6.00
N GLU A 314 -13.87 -7.39 -7.03
CA GLU A 314 -15.13 -8.14 -6.90
C GLU A 314 -15.00 -9.31 -5.94
N ARG A 315 -13.90 -10.04 -5.96
CA ARG A 315 -13.66 -11.17 -5.07
C ARG A 315 -13.54 -10.77 -3.60
N ASN A 316 -12.91 -9.63 -3.33
CA ASN A 316 -12.54 -9.26 -1.97
C ASN A 316 -13.51 -8.28 -1.32
N VAL A 317 -13.92 -7.24 -2.05
CA VAL A 317 -14.69 -6.12 -1.49
C VAL A 317 -15.97 -5.81 -2.26
N GLY A 318 -16.04 -6.21 -3.53
CA GLY A 318 -17.12 -5.90 -4.45
C GLY A 318 -18.45 -6.56 -4.13
N THR A 319 -19.40 -6.40 -5.04
CA THR A 319 -20.79 -6.91 -4.88
C THR A 319 -20.86 -8.43 -4.78
N GLY A 320 -19.88 -9.14 -5.30
CA GLY A 320 -19.73 -10.59 -5.16
C GLY A 320 -19.15 -11.05 -3.83
N SER A 321 -18.65 -10.16 -3.00
CA SER A 321 -18.06 -10.43 -1.69
C SER A 321 -19.07 -10.25 -0.54
N ARG A 322 -18.65 -10.63 0.67
CA ARG A 322 -19.42 -10.38 1.89
C ARG A 322 -19.61 -8.89 2.21
N LEU A 323 -18.71 -8.02 1.72
CA LEU A 323 -18.80 -6.58 1.95
C LEU A 323 -19.84 -5.92 1.04
N GLY A 324 -19.99 -6.40 -0.19
CA GLY A 324 -20.99 -5.90 -1.13
C GLY A 324 -20.79 -4.43 -1.53
N ILE A 325 -19.56 -3.93 -1.54
CA ILE A 325 -19.25 -2.52 -1.83
C ILE A 325 -19.30 -2.29 -3.34
N PRO A 326 -20.18 -1.38 -3.83
CA PRO A 326 -20.17 -1.01 -5.25
C PRO A 326 -18.84 -0.35 -5.65
N ARG A 327 -18.44 -0.52 -6.91
CA ARG A 327 -17.20 0.08 -7.43
C ARG A 327 -17.16 1.60 -7.26
N GLY A 328 -18.25 2.31 -7.56
CA GLY A 328 -18.32 3.77 -7.43
C GLY A 328 -17.11 4.48 -8.07
N LEU A 329 -16.39 5.29 -7.30
CA LEU A 329 -15.17 5.96 -7.77
C LEU A 329 -14.06 4.97 -8.19
N ASN A 330 -14.09 3.73 -7.72
CA ASN A 330 -13.16 2.67 -8.07
C ASN A 330 -13.47 2.00 -9.43
N GLN A 331 -14.46 2.48 -10.18
CA GLN A 331 -14.60 2.14 -11.61
C GLN A 331 -13.46 2.75 -12.42
N LEU A 332 -13.11 2.11 -13.53
CA LEU A 332 -12.17 2.67 -14.50
C LEU A 332 -12.65 4.06 -14.96
N TRP A 333 -11.72 4.94 -15.25
CA TRP A 333 -12.00 6.27 -15.81
C TRP A 333 -12.89 6.24 -17.05
N SER A 334 -12.75 5.19 -17.90
CA SER A 334 -13.58 4.96 -19.08
C SER A 334 -14.99 4.45 -18.78
N GLN A 335 -15.28 4.09 -17.53
CA GLN A 335 -16.55 3.55 -17.05
C GLN A 335 -17.25 4.43 -16.02
N GLY A 336 -16.84 5.70 -15.93
CA GLY A 336 -17.44 6.69 -15.04
C GLY A 336 -16.85 6.78 -13.63
N GLY A 337 -15.78 6.07 -13.35
CA GLY A 337 -14.98 6.23 -12.12
C GLY A 337 -13.82 7.20 -12.28
N ILE A 338 -12.89 7.16 -11.33
CA ILE A 338 -11.65 7.93 -11.36
C ILE A 338 -10.40 7.05 -11.24
N LEU A 339 -10.58 5.72 -11.28
CA LEU A 339 -9.46 4.80 -11.28
C LEU A 339 -8.71 4.91 -12.62
N PHE A 340 -7.47 5.36 -12.54
CA PHE A 340 -6.64 5.65 -13.70
C PHE A 340 -5.22 5.16 -13.47
N ALA A 341 -4.64 4.50 -14.48
CA ALA A 341 -3.25 4.09 -14.48
C ALA A 341 -2.54 4.55 -15.76
N PRO A 342 -1.27 5.01 -15.67
CA PRO A 342 -0.47 5.25 -16.86
C PRO A 342 -0.33 3.97 -17.68
N PRO A 343 -0.31 4.06 -19.04
CA PRO A 343 -0.24 2.90 -19.89
C PRO A 343 1.12 2.20 -19.84
N VAL A 344 1.12 0.87 -19.91
CA VAL A 344 2.32 0.03 -19.99
C VAL A 344 2.85 0.05 -21.44
N ARG A 345 3.71 1.03 -21.76
CA ARG A 345 4.29 1.23 -23.09
C ARG A 345 5.60 2.03 -23.05
#